data_8e8935f888f75a152c5f1d8de1b64427
#
_entry.id   8e8935f888f75a152c5f1d8de1b64427
#
_cell.length_a   1.000
_cell.length_b   1.000
_cell.length_c   1.000
_cell.angle_alpha   90.00
_cell.angle_beta   90.00
_cell.angle_gamma   90.00
#
_symmetry.space_group_name_H-M   'P 1'
#
loop_
_entity.id
_entity.type
_entity.pdbx_description
1 polymer ?
#
loop_
_entity_poly.entity_id
_entity_poly.type
_entity_poly.pdbx_seq_one_letter_code
_entity_poly.pdbx_strand_id
1 'polypeptide(L)'
;MAIKTILVPLDGSRLSETVLPYASMMAEKNQARLVLFHVIERHPPNTIHGERHLTDQQEASTYLSEIIRSLPPQVPAEHHLHTESEEDVADSIVAHSKELHVDLIAMCAHGQSGLQKRFFGNIAQQVLSMGDVPVLLISPEKELQDKSCTCNCILVPLDGNPDHEAGLDMAVELSLTCQARVHLVMVIHRLSTLPAEQAAAAVLLPTAASELLEMSLQEGRLYLAQLMKKLVAQHIPVTGEVQRGDPARQIVHAARRFQADVIVLGTHGKTAMDAFWSGSVTPKIATQTHLPLLLVPVHDG
;
A
#
# COMPACT_ATOMS: atom_id res chain seq x y z
N MET A 1 7.87 1.26 -14.04
CA MET A 1 7.99 -0.24 -14.10
C MET A 1 6.63 -0.82 -14.44
N ALA A 2 6.45 -1.51 -15.58
CA ALA A 2 5.12 -1.98 -16.00
C ALA A 2 4.71 -3.20 -15.18
N ILE A 3 3.52 -3.18 -14.58
CA ILE A 3 2.96 -4.33 -13.85
C ILE A 3 2.52 -5.39 -14.85
N LYS A 4 3.13 -6.58 -14.82
CA LYS A 4 2.82 -7.74 -15.70
C LYS A 4 2.32 -8.95 -14.94
N THR A 5 2.75 -9.12 -13.70
CA THR A 5 2.38 -10.24 -12.84
C THR A 5 1.97 -9.72 -11.46
N ILE A 6 0.76 -10.04 -11.04
CA ILE A 6 0.21 -9.68 -9.72
C ILE A 6 0.02 -10.96 -8.92
N LEU A 7 0.70 -11.08 -7.78
CA LEU A 7 0.53 -12.18 -6.83
C LEU A 7 -0.59 -11.82 -5.85
N VAL A 8 -1.52 -12.75 -5.65
CA VAL A 8 -2.66 -12.58 -4.75
C VAL A 8 -2.66 -13.74 -3.74
N PRO A 9 -2.05 -13.56 -2.57
CA PRO A 9 -2.12 -14.54 -1.49
C PRO A 9 -3.55 -14.65 -0.93
N LEU A 10 -4.09 -15.87 -0.91
CA LEU A 10 -5.42 -16.20 -0.40
C LEU A 10 -5.32 -17.32 0.63
N ASP A 11 -6.03 -17.18 1.74
CA ASP A 11 -6.06 -18.14 2.85
C ASP A 11 -7.34 -18.98 2.90
N GLY A 12 -8.21 -18.84 1.90
CA GLY A 12 -9.50 -19.49 1.81
C GLY A 12 -10.64 -18.74 2.49
N SER A 13 -10.35 -17.65 3.19
CA SER A 13 -11.38 -16.82 3.82
C SER A 13 -11.98 -15.79 2.87
N ARG A 14 -13.25 -15.43 3.08
CA ARG A 14 -13.89 -14.31 2.37
C ARG A 14 -13.19 -12.97 2.64
N LEU A 15 -12.48 -12.89 3.76
CA LEU A 15 -11.72 -11.70 4.11
C LEU A 15 -10.57 -11.50 3.14
N SER A 16 -9.80 -12.54 2.82
CA SER A 16 -8.72 -12.47 1.85
C SER A 16 -9.23 -12.20 0.42
N GLU A 17 -10.43 -12.67 0.09
CA GLU A 17 -11.06 -12.44 -1.22
C GLU A 17 -11.43 -10.98 -1.49
N THR A 18 -11.51 -10.14 -0.47
CA THR A 18 -11.82 -8.70 -0.62
C THR A 18 -10.81 -7.94 -1.49
N VAL A 19 -9.63 -8.51 -1.71
CA VAL A 19 -8.60 -7.96 -2.59
C VAL A 19 -8.90 -8.19 -4.08
N LEU A 20 -9.67 -9.23 -4.42
CA LEU A 20 -9.87 -9.69 -5.80
C LEU A 20 -10.44 -8.63 -6.76
N PRO A 21 -11.44 -7.81 -6.38
CA PRO A 21 -11.94 -6.75 -7.25
C PRO A 21 -10.85 -5.74 -7.64
N TYR A 22 -10.00 -5.35 -6.68
CA TYR A 22 -8.90 -4.42 -6.92
C TYR A 22 -7.77 -5.06 -7.73
N ALA A 23 -7.39 -6.30 -7.41
CA ALA A 23 -6.39 -7.04 -8.16
C ALA A 23 -6.83 -7.27 -9.62
N SER A 24 -8.10 -7.61 -9.84
CA SER A 24 -8.68 -7.78 -11.18
C SER A 24 -8.69 -6.47 -11.98
N MET A 25 -9.11 -5.36 -11.37
CA MET A 25 -9.07 -4.03 -11.98
C MET A 25 -7.63 -3.64 -12.36
N MET A 26 -6.67 -3.87 -11.48
CA MET A 26 -5.25 -3.59 -11.74
C MET A 26 -4.71 -4.49 -12.87
N ALA A 27 -5.07 -5.77 -12.88
CA ALA A 27 -4.68 -6.70 -13.94
C ALA A 27 -5.27 -6.31 -15.31
N GLU A 28 -6.54 -5.96 -15.35
CA GLU A 28 -7.21 -5.52 -16.57
C GLU A 28 -6.56 -4.26 -17.16
N LYS A 29 -6.36 -3.23 -16.31
CA LYS A 29 -5.76 -1.95 -16.72
C LYS A 29 -4.32 -2.11 -17.21
N ASN A 30 -3.53 -2.97 -16.60
CA ASN A 30 -2.12 -3.18 -16.93
C ASN A 30 -1.91 -4.31 -17.96
N GLN A 31 -2.96 -5.03 -18.38
CA GLN A 31 -2.84 -6.26 -19.18
C GLN A 31 -1.92 -7.27 -18.50
N ALA A 32 -2.05 -7.38 -17.18
CA ALA A 32 -1.26 -8.25 -16.32
C ALA A 32 -1.99 -9.56 -16.06
N ARG A 33 -1.24 -10.60 -15.70
CA ARG A 33 -1.80 -11.86 -15.20
C ARG A 33 -1.91 -11.83 -13.68
N LEU A 34 -2.94 -12.50 -13.14
CA LEU A 34 -3.07 -12.79 -11.72
C LEU A 34 -2.48 -14.17 -11.42
N VAL A 35 -1.69 -14.26 -10.36
CA VAL A 35 -1.27 -15.52 -9.76
C VAL A 35 -1.93 -15.63 -8.40
N LEU A 36 -2.99 -16.43 -8.28
CA LEU A 36 -3.63 -16.73 -7.02
C LEU A 36 -2.74 -17.70 -6.24
N PHE A 37 -2.34 -17.34 -5.06
CA PHE A 37 -1.33 -18.08 -4.30
C PHE A 37 -1.88 -18.55 -2.96
N HIS A 38 -1.61 -19.81 -2.61
CA HIS A 38 -1.94 -20.36 -1.30
C HIS A 38 -0.77 -21.17 -0.77
N VAL A 39 -0.52 -21.05 0.53
CA VAL A 39 0.52 -21.80 1.26
C VAL A 39 -0.15 -22.85 2.12
N ILE A 40 0.26 -24.11 1.94
CA ILE A 40 -0.14 -25.20 2.87
C ILE A 40 0.75 -25.11 4.10
N GLU A 41 0.17 -24.67 5.21
CA GLU A 41 0.90 -24.53 6.47
C GLU A 41 1.17 -25.89 7.13
N ARG A 42 2.30 -26.03 7.78
CA ARG A 42 2.69 -27.27 8.50
C ARG A 42 1.83 -27.53 9.73
N HIS A 43 1.47 -26.47 10.45
CA HIS A 43 0.66 -26.50 11.65
C HIS A 43 -0.50 -25.49 11.53
N PRO A 44 -1.43 -25.74 10.60
CA PRO A 44 -2.50 -24.78 10.35
C PRO A 44 -3.47 -24.70 11.53
N PRO A 45 -3.97 -23.51 11.85
CA PRO A 45 -5.09 -23.39 12.78
C PRO A 45 -6.34 -24.06 12.19
N ASN A 46 -7.22 -24.57 13.04
CA ASN A 46 -8.47 -25.19 12.58
C ASN A 46 -9.37 -24.22 11.81
N THR A 47 -9.29 -22.95 12.15
CA THR A 47 -10.08 -21.87 11.52
C THR A 47 -9.24 -20.64 11.29
N ILE A 48 -9.47 -19.98 10.17
CA ILE A 48 -8.90 -18.67 9.85
C ILE A 48 -10.06 -17.69 9.60
N HIS A 49 -10.02 -16.53 10.26
CA HIS A 49 -11.09 -15.51 10.18
C HIS A 49 -12.52 -16.03 10.46
N GLY A 50 -12.63 -17.07 11.30
CA GLY A 50 -13.91 -17.69 11.62
C GLY A 50 -14.41 -18.69 10.58
N GLU A 51 -13.65 -18.94 9.52
CA GLU A 51 -13.93 -19.92 8.46
C GLU A 51 -12.97 -21.11 8.59
N ARG A 52 -13.31 -22.24 7.94
CA ARG A 52 -12.44 -23.42 7.94
C ARG A 52 -11.16 -23.12 7.15
N HIS A 53 -10.02 -23.42 7.73
CA HIS A 53 -8.72 -23.26 7.07
C HIS A 53 -8.51 -24.35 6.01
N LEU A 54 -7.95 -23.96 4.85
CA LEU A 54 -7.60 -24.88 3.77
C LEU A 54 -6.27 -25.57 4.12
N THR A 55 -6.31 -26.84 4.42
CA THR A 55 -5.14 -27.63 4.86
C THR A 55 -4.77 -28.76 3.89
N ASP A 56 -5.65 -29.02 2.93
CA ASP A 56 -5.51 -30.08 1.94
C ASP A 56 -5.24 -29.49 0.55
N GLN A 57 -4.25 -30.04 -0.15
CA GLN A 57 -3.84 -29.57 -1.47
C GLN A 57 -4.98 -29.63 -2.51
N GLN A 58 -5.79 -30.70 -2.48
CA GLN A 58 -6.91 -30.89 -3.42
C GLN A 58 -8.00 -29.85 -3.14
N GLU A 59 -8.32 -29.62 -1.88
CA GLU A 59 -9.30 -28.62 -1.44
C GLU A 59 -8.84 -27.20 -1.84
N ALA A 60 -7.58 -26.86 -1.56
CA ALA A 60 -7.00 -25.57 -1.92
C ALA A 60 -6.97 -25.35 -3.44
N SER A 61 -6.58 -26.36 -4.23
CA SER A 61 -6.60 -26.29 -5.69
C SER A 61 -8.02 -26.10 -6.26
N THR A 62 -9.00 -26.80 -5.68
CA THR A 62 -10.41 -26.64 -6.06
C THR A 62 -10.91 -25.24 -5.79
N TYR A 63 -10.67 -24.74 -4.57
CA TYR A 63 -11.01 -23.37 -4.16
C TYR A 63 -10.42 -22.32 -5.12
N LEU A 64 -9.10 -22.36 -5.36
CA LEU A 64 -8.45 -21.39 -6.24
C LEU A 64 -8.99 -21.45 -7.67
N SER A 65 -9.30 -22.67 -8.16
CA SER A 65 -9.91 -22.86 -9.47
C SER A 65 -11.33 -22.28 -9.55
N GLU A 66 -12.10 -22.34 -8.47
CA GLU A 66 -13.42 -21.70 -8.38
C GLU A 66 -13.31 -20.18 -8.37
N ILE A 67 -12.36 -19.62 -7.64
CA ILE A 67 -12.07 -18.18 -7.67
C ILE A 67 -11.71 -17.75 -9.11
N ILE A 68 -10.80 -18.46 -9.81
CA ILE A 68 -10.43 -18.12 -11.19
C ILE A 68 -11.67 -18.09 -12.09
N ARG A 69 -12.59 -19.05 -11.97
CA ARG A 69 -13.83 -19.07 -12.78
C ARG A 69 -14.77 -17.90 -12.49
N SER A 70 -14.67 -17.32 -11.28
CA SER A 70 -15.48 -16.17 -10.87
C SER A 70 -14.91 -14.82 -11.33
N LEU A 71 -13.62 -14.78 -11.71
CA LEU A 71 -12.96 -13.58 -12.20
C LEU A 71 -13.50 -13.12 -13.55
N PRO A 72 -13.38 -11.83 -13.89
CA PRO A 72 -13.72 -11.34 -15.22
C PRO A 72 -12.94 -12.09 -16.30
N PRO A 73 -13.60 -12.58 -17.38
CA PRO A 73 -12.97 -13.46 -18.36
C PRO A 73 -11.81 -12.83 -19.15
N GLN A 74 -11.71 -11.50 -19.15
CA GLN A 74 -10.61 -10.75 -19.75
C GLN A 74 -9.34 -10.70 -18.90
N VAL A 75 -9.39 -11.13 -17.63
CA VAL A 75 -8.24 -11.15 -16.73
C VAL A 75 -7.57 -12.51 -16.76
N PRO A 76 -6.36 -12.64 -17.34
CA PRO A 76 -5.62 -13.89 -17.30
C PRO A 76 -5.28 -14.25 -15.86
N ALA A 77 -5.65 -15.45 -15.43
CA ALA A 77 -5.39 -15.90 -14.06
C ALA A 77 -4.94 -17.37 -14.04
N GLU A 78 -3.99 -17.63 -13.19
CA GLU A 78 -3.51 -18.97 -12.84
C GLU A 78 -3.40 -19.11 -11.33
N HIS A 79 -3.27 -20.32 -10.81
CA HIS A 79 -3.01 -20.51 -9.38
C HIS A 79 -1.70 -21.24 -9.16
N HIS A 80 -1.08 -20.94 -8.04
CA HIS A 80 0.13 -21.58 -7.54
C HIS A 80 -0.06 -22.01 -6.09
N LEU A 81 0.26 -23.28 -5.79
CA LEU A 81 0.20 -23.83 -4.44
C LEU A 81 1.61 -24.12 -3.96
N HIS A 82 1.96 -23.55 -2.79
CA HIS A 82 3.15 -24.00 -2.07
C HIS A 82 2.78 -25.22 -1.24
N THR A 83 3.39 -26.37 -1.58
CA THR A 83 3.03 -27.68 -1.00
C THR A 83 4.08 -28.22 -0.02
N GLU A 84 5.27 -27.63 0.01
CA GLU A 84 6.24 -27.89 1.07
C GLU A 84 5.73 -27.23 2.33
N SER A 85 5.48 -28.01 3.38
CA SER A 85 4.89 -27.50 4.61
C SER A 85 5.83 -26.49 5.28
N GLU A 86 5.54 -25.24 5.09
CA GLU A 86 6.29 -24.11 5.63
C GLU A 86 5.81 -23.72 7.03
N GLU A 87 6.74 -23.18 7.83
CA GLU A 87 6.43 -22.60 9.12
C GLU A 87 6.10 -21.10 8.99
N ASP A 88 6.62 -20.41 7.97
CA ASP A 88 6.42 -18.99 7.74
C ASP A 88 5.79 -18.70 6.36
N VAL A 89 4.50 -18.34 6.40
CA VAL A 89 3.71 -17.98 5.21
C VAL A 89 4.27 -16.74 4.50
N ALA A 90 4.80 -15.77 5.25
CA ALA A 90 5.31 -14.54 4.65
C ALA A 90 6.62 -14.78 3.90
N ASP A 91 7.51 -15.65 4.42
CA ASP A 91 8.71 -16.08 3.71
C ASP A 91 8.36 -16.75 2.39
N SER A 92 7.35 -17.65 2.38
CA SER A 92 6.86 -18.30 1.16
C SER A 92 6.34 -17.29 0.13
N ILE A 93 5.54 -16.30 0.56
CA ILE A 93 5.02 -15.24 -0.33
C ILE A 93 6.19 -14.46 -0.95
N VAL A 94 7.17 -14.05 -0.15
CA VAL A 94 8.34 -13.28 -0.63
C VAL A 94 9.23 -14.12 -1.55
N ALA A 95 9.48 -15.40 -1.24
CA ALA A 95 10.26 -16.29 -2.07
C ALA A 95 9.61 -16.48 -3.46
N HIS A 96 8.30 -16.81 -3.49
CA HIS A 96 7.57 -17.00 -4.75
C HIS A 96 7.37 -15.70 -5.52
N SER A 97 7.31 -14.55 -4.85
CA SER A 97 7.28 -13.27 -5.58
C SER A 97 8.53 -13.05 -6.43
N LYS A 98 9.68 -13.53 -5.98
CA LYS A 98 10.94 -13.48 -6.74
C LYS A 98 10.99 -14.55 -7.85
N GLU A 99 10.63 -15.78 -7.51
CA GLU A 99 10.60 -16.91 -8.46
C GLU A 99 9.68 -16.64 -9.66
N LEU A 100 8.49 -16.13 -9.39
CA LEU A 100 7.46 -15.87 -10.41
C LEU A 100 7.60 -14.50 -11.09
N HIS A 101 8.65 -13.74 -10.75
CA HIS A 101 8.90 -12.38 -11.25
C HIS A 101 7.68 -11.48 -11.09
N VAL A 102 7.18 -11.39 -9.85
CA VAL A 102 6.00 -10.61 -9.47
C VAL A 102 6.35 -9.13 -9.44
N ASP A 103 5.50 -8.30 -10.04
CA ASP A 103 5.66 -6.84 -10.05
C ASP A 103 4.81 -6.16 -8.96
N LEU A 104 3.77 -6.84 -8.46
CA LEU A 104 2.87 -6.34 -7.43
C LEU A 104 2.32 -7.49 -6.59
N ILE A 105 2.35 -7.37 -5.28
CA ILE A 105 1.61 -8.26 -4.38
C ILE A 105 0.32 -7.52 -3.97
N ALA A 106 -0.84 -8.16 -4.13
CA ALA A 106 -2.11 -7.60 -3.68
C ALA A 106 -2.69 -8.48 -2.57
N MET A 107 -2.92 -7.89 -1.39
CA MET A 107 -3.38 -8.66 -0.23
C MET A 107 -4.28 -7.85 0.71
N CYS A 108 -5.05 -8.57 1.54
CA CYS A 108 -5.87 -7.95 2.58
C CYS A 108 -4.99 -7.40 3.71
N ALA A 109 -5.32 -6.21 4.19
CA ALA A 109 -4.56 -5.52 5.24
C ALA A 109 -4.75 -6.10 6.65
N HIS A 110 -5.83 -6.84 6.91
CA HIS A 110 -6.19 -7.28 8.25
C HIS A 110 -6.28 -8.80 8.38
N GLY A 111 -5.64 -9.32 9.46
CA GLY A 111 -5.95 -10.62 10.02
C GLY A 111 -6.82 -10.46 11.28
N GLN A 112 -7.53 -11.51 11.70
CA GLN A 112 -8.31 -11.48 12.95
C GLN A 112 -7.40 -11.34 14.17
N SER A 113 -7.37 -10.17 14.78
CA SER A 113 -7.14 -10.04 16.22
C SER A 113 -8.13 -8.99 16.74
N GLY A 114 -9.32 -9.46 17.05
CA GLY A 114 -10.47 -8.65 17.39
C GLY A 114 -10.44 -8.06 18.78
N LEU A 115 -9.56 -7.21 19.17
CA LEU A 115 -9.67 -6.31 20.35
C LEU A 115 -8.59 -5.21 20.34
N GLN A 116 -7.58 -5.31 19.51
CA GLN A 116 -6.66 -4.21 19.27
C GLN A 116 -6.70 -3.89 17.79
N LYS A 117 -7.08 -2.66 17.43
CA LYS A 117 -6.97 -2.10 16.08
C LYS A 117 -5.48 -2.06 15.70
N ARG A 118 -4.92 -3.21 15.36
CA ARG A 118 -3.58 -3.29 14.76
C ARG A 118 -3.70 -2.91 13.29
N PHE A 119 -2.75 -2.18 12.83
CA PHE A 119 -2.74 -1.45 11.56
C PHE A 119 -2.69 -2.36 10.33
N PHE A 120 -2.01 -3.52 10.45
CA PHE A 120 -1.87 -4.53 9.41
C PHE A 120 -1.83 -5.91 10.05
N GLY A 121 -2.27 -6.94 9.33
CA GLY A 121 -2.08 -8.33 9.75
C GLY A 121 -0.61 -8.71 9.83
N ASN A 122 -0.30 -9.73 10.63
CA ASN A 122 1.08 -10.16 10.85
C ASN A 122 1.79 -10.53 9.56
N ILE A 123 1.12 -11.26 8.67
CA ILE A 123 1.65 -11.67 7.37
C ILE A 123 1.94 -10.45 6.48
N ALA A 124 1.00 -9.48 6.39
CA ALA A 124 1.22 -8.27 5.61
C ALA A 124 2.41 -7.44 6.11
N GLN A 125 2.59 -7.36 7.44
CA GLN A 125 3.74 -6.68 8.04
C GLN A 125 5.05 -7.37 7.68
N GLN A 126 5.12 -8.70 7.78
CA GLN A 126 6.31 -9.48 7.45
C GLN A 126 6.64 -9.38 5.95
N VAL A 127 5.64 -9.52 5.06
CA VAL A 127 5.84 -9.36 3.60
C VAL A 127 6.41 -7.99 3.27
N LEU A 128 5.87 -6.91 3.87
CA LEU A 128 6.37 -5.55 3.67
C LEU A 128 7.80 -5.35 4.17
N SER A 129 8.18 -6.08 5.21
CA SER A 129 9.50 -5.95 5.82
C SER A 129 10.61 -6.71 5.10
N MET A 130 10.26 -7.81 4.46
CA MET A 130 11.20 -8.74 3.81
C MET A 130 11.21 -8.59 2.30
N GLY A 131 10.11 -8.08 1.72
CA GLY A 131 9.91 -7.99 0.28
C GLY A 131 10.51 -6.74 -0.35
N ASP A 132 10.87 -6.88 -1.63
CA ASP A 132 11.35 -5.79 -2.48
C ASP A 132 10.27 -5.43 -3.55
N VAL A 133 9.13 -6.09 -3.52
CA VAL A 133 8.01 -5.90 -4.45
C VAL A 133 6.98 -4.96 -3.84
N PRO A 134 6.42 -4.00 -4.60
CA PRO A 134 5.30 -3.18 -4.15
C PRO A 134 4.12 -4.01 -3.64
N VAL A 135 3.46 -3.53 -2.58
CA VAL A 135 2.32 -4.23 -1.97
C VAL A 135 1.09 -3.34 -1.98
N LEU A 136 0.03 -3.80 -2.62
CA LEU A 136 -1.31 -3.20 -2.57
C LEU A 136 -2.08 -3.81 -1.39
N LEU A 137 -2.35 -3.00 -0.38
CA LEU A 137 -3.12 -3.39 0.80
C LEU A 137 -4.56 -2.91 0.70
N ILE A 138 -5.49 -3.84 0.83
CA ILE A 138 -6.93 -3.56 0.83
C ILE A 138 -7.51 -3.75 2.23
N SER A 139 -8.21 -2.74 2.72
CA SER A 139 -8.96 -2.84 3.98
C SER A 139 -10.27 -3.60 3.77
N PRO A 140 -10.58 -4.62 4.59
CA PRO A 140 -11.73 -5.51 4.36
C PRO A 140 -13.06 -4.92 4.85
N GLU A 141 -13.40 -3.70 4.54
CA GLU A 141 -14.68 -3.13 4.95
C GLU A 141 -15.84 -3.49 4.03
N LYS A 142 -17.01 -3.77 4.66
CA LYS A 142 -18.25 -4.13 3.97
C LYS A 142 -18.76 -3.06 3.01
N GLU A 143 -18.46 -1.78 3.27
CA GLU A 143 -18.93 -0.67 2.44
C GLU A 143 -18.18 -0.55 1.09
N LEU A 144 -17.03 -1.22 0.94
CA LEU A 144 -16.26 -1.23 -0.31
C LEU A 144 -16.71 -2.32 -1.30
N GLN A 145 -17.42 -3.34 -0.82
CA GLN A 145 -17.87 -4.46 -1.66
C GLN A 145 -18.90 -4.04 -2.73
N ASP A 146 -19.63 -2.93 -2.50
CA ASP A 146 -20.65 -2.42 -3.43
C ASP A 146 -20.15 -1.28 -4.33
N LYS A 147 -18.92 -0.79 -4.15
CA LYS A 147 -18.35 0.25 -5.01
C LYS A 147 -17.53 -0.37 -6.14
N SER A 148 -17.79 0.06 -7.36
CA SER A 148 -16.91 -0.25 -8.49
C SER A 148 -15.48 0.20 -8.16
N CYS A 149 -14.53 -0.73 -8.23
CA CYS A 149 -13.11 -0.39 -8.06
C CYS A 149 -12.70 0.58 -9.16
N THR A 150 -12.29 1.77 -8.77
CA THR A 150 -11.87 2.84 -9.68
C THR A 150 -10.45 3.27 -9.35
N CYS A 151 -9.75 3.79 -10.33
CA CYS A 151 -8.46 4.42 -10.19
C CYS A 151 -8.46 5.72 -11.03
N ASN A 152 -9.21 6.72 -10.58
CA ASN A 152 -9.33 8.01 -11.26
C ASN A 152 -8.49 9.10 -10.59
N CYS A 153 -8.19 8.93 -9.29
CA CYS A 153 -7.39 9.88 -8.52
C CYS A 153 -6.42 9.14 -7.59
N ILE A 154 -5.15 9.41 -7.79
CA ILE A 154 -4.04 8.84 -7.02
C ILE A 154 -3.50 9.93 -6.10
N LEU A 155 -3.49 9.70 -4.79
CA LEU A 155 -2.85 10.59 -3.82
C LEU A 155 -1.44 10.12 -3.54
N VAL A 156 -0.47 11.02 -3.62
CA VAL A 156 0.95 10.74 -3.33
C VAL A 156 1.45 11.67 -2.24
N PRO A 157 1.58 11.21 -1.00
CA PRO A 157 2.28 11.93 0.05
C PRO A 157 3.79 11.95 -0.22
N LEU A 158 4.39 13.12 -0.02
CA LEU A 158 5.82 13.36 -0.17
C LEU A 158 6.38 14.08 1.06
N ASP A 159 7.61 13.80 1.40
CA ASP A 159 8.31 14.42 2.55
C ASP A 159 9.38 15.45 2.12
N GLY A 160 9.60 15.60 0.82
CA GLY A 160 10.59 16.51 0.25
C GLY A 160 11.98 15.89 0.07
N ASN A 161 12.13 14.59 0.37
CA ASN A 161 13.36 13.88 0.09
C ASN A 161 13.26 13.15 -1.27
N PRO A 162 14.12 13.49 -2.26
CA PRO A 162 14.13 12.81 -3.56
C PRO A 162 14.37 11.30 -3.48
N ASP A 163 15.10 10.82 -2.49
CA ASP A 163 15.37 9.38 -2.31
C ASP A 163 14.10 8.60 -1.93
N HIS A 164 13.03 9.29 -1.51
CA HIS A 164 11.76 8.69 -1.14
C HIS A 164 10.69 8.79 -2.25
N GLU A 165 11.07 9.19 -3.47
CA GLU A 165 10.14 9.38 -4.59
C GLU A 165 9.69 8.05 -5.27
N ALA A 166 10.13 6.87 -4.82
CA ALA A 166 9.73 5.59 -5.42
C ALA A 166 8.20 5.43 -5.55
N GLY A 167 7.43 5.94 -4.58
CA GLY A 167 5.98 5.99 -4.66
C GLY A 167 5.47 6.89 -5.78
N LEU A 168 6.17 7.98 -6.11
CA LEU A 168 5.80 8.88 -7.19
C LEU A 168 5.98 8.21 -8.55
N ASP A 169 7.06 7.47 -8.78
CA ASP A 169 7.29 6.75 -10.03
C ASP A 169 6.17 5.71 -10.28
N MET A 170 5.79 4.97 -9.24
CA MET A 170 4.66 4.03 -9.33
C MET A 170 3.33 4.74 -9.59
N ALA A 171 3.09 5.90 -8.97
CA ALA A 171 1.88 6.70 -9.20
C ALA A 171 1.81 7.24 -10.64
N VAL A 172 2.95 7.59 -11.24
CA VAL A 172 3.05 8.00 -12.65
C VAL A 172 2.66 6.85 -13.57
N GLU A 173 3.21 5.66 -13.36
CA GLU A 173 2.84 4.47 -14.14
C GLU A 173 1.33 4.17 -14.05
N LEU A 174 0.77 4.20 -12.83
CA LEU A 174 -0.66 4.01 -12.63
C LEU A 174 -1.49 5.12 -13.28
N SER A 175 -1.05 6.37 -13.22
CA SER A 175 -1.72 7.49 -13.86
C SER A 175 -1.83 7.29 -15.37
N LEU A 176 -0.75 6.86 -16.01
CA LEU A 176 -0.74 6.57 -17.45
C LEU A 176 -1.66 5.40 -17.80
N THR A 177 -1.60 4.32 -17.03
CA THR A 177 -2.37 3.10 -17.28
C THR A 177 -3.87 3.28 -17.01
N CYS A 178 -4.22 3.94 -15.91
CA CYS A 178 -5.62 4.15 -15.50
C CYS A 178 -6.21 5.44 -16.07
N GLN A 179 -5.43 6.29 -16.71
CA GLN A 179 -5.80 7.67 -17.09
C GLN A 179 -6.25 8.50 -15.86
N ALA A 180 -5.55 8.28 -14.74
CA ALA A 180 -5.87 8.89 -13.47
C ALA A 180 -5.16 10.23 -13.28
N ARG A 181 -5.79 11.16 -12.54
CA ARG A 181 -5.10 12.36 -12.05
C ARG A 181 -4.25 12.01 -10.83
N VAL A 182 -3.12 12.70 -10.68
CA VAL A 182 -2.26 12.59 -9.51
C VAL A 182 -2.45 13.82 -8.61
N HIS A 183 -2.59 13.61 -7.31
CA HIS A 183 -2.57 14.69 -6.33
C HIS A 183 -1.39 14.51 -5.38
N LEU A 184 -0.45 15.46 -5.41
CA LEU A 184 0.71 15.48 -4.53
C LEU A 184 0.37 16.20 -3.24
N VAL A 185 0.70 15.62 -2.09
CA VAL A 185 0.52 16.29 -0.80
C VAL A 185 1.80 16.23 0.02
N MET A 186 2.25 17.38 0.49
CA MET A 186 3.33 17.50 1.45
C MET A 186 2.81 18.10 2.75
N VAL A 187 3.25 17.60 3.90
CA VAL A 187 2.77 18.08 5.19
C VAL A 187 3.94 18.57 6.04
N ILE A 188 3.90 19.84 6.36
CA ILE A 188 4.83 20.48 7.29
C ILE A 188 4.19 20.55 8.67
N HIS A 189 4.90 20.17 9.70
CA HIS A 189 4.41 20.25 11.07
C HIS A 189 4.05 21.71 11.48
N ARG A 190 3.15 21.83 12.44
CA ARG A 190 2.99 23.04 13.26
C ARG A 190 3.77 22.86 14.54
N LEU A 191 4.06 23.92 15.28
CA LEU A 191 4.66 23.81 16.62
C LEU A 191 3.92 22.81 17.51
N SER A 192 2.59 22.80 17.44
CA SER A 192 1.72 21.90 18.22
C SER A 192 1.69 20.44 17.75
N THR A 193 2.26 20.14 16.60
CA THR A 193 2.29 18.78 16.02
C THR A 193 3.69 18.22 15.81
N LEU A 194 4.71 18.95 16.28
CA LEU A 194 6.10 18.48 16.24
C LEU A 194 6.26 17.14 16.98
N PRO A 195 7.13 16.23 16.50
CA PRO A 195 7.57 15.07 17.26
C PRO A 195 8.17 15.49 18.59
N ALA A 196 8.11 14.62 19.62
CA ALA A 196 8.48 14.95 20.99
C ALA A 196 9.89 15.57 21.13
N GLU A 197 10.87 15.04 20.41
CA GLU A 197 12.26 15.55 20.42
C GLU A 197 12.35 16.97 19.87
N GLN A 198 11.69 17.25 18.73
CA GLN A 198 11.67 18.57 18.12
C GLN A 198 10.81 19.56 18.93
N ALA A 199 9.74 19.08 19.54
CA ALA A 199 8.88 19.88 20.41
C ALA A 199 9.65 20.38 21.64
N ALA A 200 10.49 19.55 22.25
CA ALA A 200 11.34 19.95 23.37
C ALA A 200 12.32 21.07 22.97
N ALA A 201 12.96 20.99 21.84
CA ALA A 201 13.83 22.04 21.32
C ALA A 201 13.05 23.32 20.96
N ALA A 202 11.85 23.20 20.39
CA ALA A 202 11.01 24.33 20.02
C ALA A 202 10.48 25.11 21.23
N VAL A 203 10.33 24.49 22.40
CA VAL A 203 9.98 25.19 23.66
C VAL A 203 11.10 26.12 24.09
N LEU A 204 12.37 25.75 23.88
CA LEU A 204 13.53 26.55 24.25
C LEU A 204 13.76 27.74 23.29
N LEU A 205 13.45 27.56 22.00
CA LEU A 205 13.71 28.56 20.94
C LEU A 205 12.49 28.68 19.99
N PRO A 206 11.34 29.18 20.49
CA PRO A 206 10.08 29.16 19.76
C PRO A 206 10.10 30.02 18.48
N THR A 207 10.79 31.15 18.50
CA THR A 207 10.93 32.01 17.30
C THR A 207 11.72 31.30 16.19
N ALA A 208 12.88 30.75 16.52
CA ALA A 208 13.71 30.01 15.57
C ALA A 208 12.97 28.78 15.03
N ALA A 209 12.26 28.05 15.88
CA ALA A 209 11.46 26.90 15.44
C ALA A 209 10.33 27.33 14.47
N SER A 210 9.69 28.48 14.73
CA SER A 210 8.67 29.01 13.84
C SER A 210 9.25 29.43 12.47
N GLU A 211 10.41 30.07 12.47
CA GLU A 211 11.11 30.46 11.25
C GLU A 211 11.53 29.24 10.41
N LEU A 212 12.10 28.21 11.04
CA LEU A 212 12.46 26.96 10.38
C LEU A 212 11.24 26.28 9.74
N LEU A 213 10.10 26.23 10.43
CA LEU A 213 8.88 25.67 9.88
C LEU A 213 8.32 26.49 8.71
N GLU A 214 8.50 27.81 8.71
CA GLU A 214 8.11 28.66 7.60
C GLU A 214 9.04 28.49 6.39
N MET A 215 10.35 28.36 6.63
CA MET A 215 11.32 28.01 5.57
C MET A 215 10.97 26.64 4.95
N SER A 216 10.74 25.61 5.75
CA SER A 216 10.32 24.29 5.26
C SER A 216 9.03 24.35 4.44
N LEU A 217 8.09 25.22 4.79
CA LEU A 217 6.88 25.44 4.02
C LEU A 217 7.18 26.03 2.63
N GLN A 218 8.08 26.98 2.53
CA GLN A 218 8.49 27.59 1.25
C GLN A 218 9.29 26.59 0.40
N GLU A 219 10.23 25.86 1.00
CA GLU A 219 10.98 24.80 0.32
C GLU A 219 10.04 23.72 -0.22
N GLY A 220 9.06 23.27 0.59
CA GLY A 220 8.07 22.31 0.14
C GLY A 220 7.21 22.78 -1.03
N ARG A 221 6.85 24.06 -1.06
CA ARG A 221 6.13 24.66 -2.19
C ARG A 221 6.97 24.67 -3.48
N LEU A 222 8.25 25.03 -3.36
CA LEU A 222 9.17 25.04 -4.50
C LEU A 222 9.41 23.61 -5.02
N TYR A 223 9.62 22.66 -4.13
CA TYR A 223 9.79 21.26 -4.47
C TYR A 223 8.57 20.70 -5.22
N LEU A 224 7.36 20.85 -4.68
CA LEU A 224 6.14 20.41 -5.36
C LEU A 224 5.94 21.10 -6.71
N ALA A 225 6.22 22.40 -6.81
CA ALA A 225 6.11 23.12 -8.06
C ALA A 225 7.06 22.57 -9.15
N GLN A 226 8.28 22.18 -8.78
CA GLN A 226 9.24 21.53 -9.68
C GLN A 226 8.75 20.15 -10.13
N LEU A 227 8.26 19.32 -9.21
CA LEU A 227 7.69 18.02 -9.54
C LEU A 227 6.48 18.13 -10.45
N MET A 228 5.53 18.99 -10.11
CA MET A 228 4.35 19.22 -10.96
C MET A 228 4.75 19.66 -12.36
N LYS A 229 5.76 20.53 -12.49
CA LYS A 229 6.26 20.93 -13.82
C LYS A 229 6.84 19.75 -14.62
N LYS A 230 7.57 18.84 -13.96
CA LYS A 230 8.08 17.60 -14.59
C LYS A 230 6.92 16.70 -15.06
N LEU A 231 5.91 16.49 -14.21
CA LEU A 231 4.78 15.63 -14.52
C LEU A 231 3.88 16.20 -15.62
N VAL A 232 3.63 17.50 -15.62
CA VAL A 232 2.90 18.18 -16.70
C VAL A 232 3.62 18.02 -18.05
N ALA A 233 4.95 18.10 -18.07
CA ALA A 233 5.74 17.85 -19.27
C ALA A 233 5.63 16.40 -19.78
N GLN A 234 5.28 15.45 -18.91
CA GLN A 234 4.98 14.05 -19.25
C GLN A 234 3.48 13.83 -19.55
N HIS A 235 2.68 14.88 -19.67
CA HIS A 235 1.23 14.84 -19.90
C HIS A 235 0.43 14.19 -18.75
N ILE A 236 0.97 14.14 -17.53
CA ILE A 236 0.28 13.64 -16.34
C ILE A 236 -0.62 14.75 -15.78
N PRO A 237 -1.94 14.51 -15.61
CA PRO A 237 -2.81 15.46 -14.93
C PRO A 237 -2.44 15.50 -13.44
N VAL A 238 -1.78 16.58 -13.01
CA VAL A 238 -1.27 16.69 -11.64
C VAL A 238 -1.72 17.97 -10.96
N THR A 239 -2.04 17.86 -9.69
CA THR A 239 -2.22 18.95 -8.74
C THR A 239 -1.40 18.69 -7.49
N GLY A 240 -1.16 19.72 -6.69
CA GLY A 240 -0.39 19.51 -5.45
C GLY A 240 -0.61 20.63 -4.43
N GLU A 241 -0.39 20.31 -3.19
CA GLU A 241 -0.51 21.25 -2.08
C GLU A 241 0.45 20.94 -0.93
N VAL A 242 0.85 21.98 -0.21
CA VAL A 242 1.55 21.84 1.07
C VAL A 242 0.59 22.18 2.18
N GLN A 243 0.36 21.22 3.10
CA GLN A 243 -0.50 21.35 4.27
C GLN A 243 0.32 21.55 5.54
N ARG A 244 -0.30 22.07 6.60
CA ARG A 244 0.33 22.23 7.92
C ARG A 244 -0.43 21.44 8.97
N GLY A 245 0.26 20.60 9.73
CA GLY A 245 -0.34 19.84 10.83
C GLY A 245 0.26 18.47 11.06
N ASP A 246 -0.54 17.55 11.60
CA ASP A 246 -0.16 16.14 11.74
C ASP A 246 -0.20 15.47 10.37
N PRO A 247 0.91 14.82 9.93
CA PRO A 247 0.99 14.25 8.58
C PRO A 247 -0.11 13.25 8.27
N ALA A 248 -0.37 12.28 9.14
CA ALA A 248 -1.36 11.25 8.86
C ALA A 248 -2.77 11.84 8.70
N ARG A 249 -3.15 12.77 9.58
CA ARG A 249 -4.45 13.45 9.52
C ARG A 249 -4.60 14.29 8.25
N GLN A 250 -3.56 15.06 7.87
CA GLN A 250 -3.64 15.92 6.70
C GLN A 250 -3.67 15.12 5.40
N ILE A 251 -2.92 14.01 5.31
CA ILE A 251 -2.95 13.10 4.16
C ILE A 251 -4.35 12.48 4.00
N VAL A 252 -4.93 11.93 5.07
CA VAL A 252 -6.29 11.37 5.02
C VAL A 252 -7.34 12.43 4.69
N HIS A 253 -7.19 13.65 5.22
CA HIS A 253 -8.07 14.76 4.88
C HIS A 253 -7.96 15.16 3.40
N ALA A 254 -6.74 15.22 2.86
CA ALA A 254 -6.50 15.47 1.44
C ALA A 254 -7.13 14.34 0.58
N ALA A 255 -6.94 13.07 0.96
CA ALA A 255 -7.51 11.94 0.25
C ALA A 255 -9.05 12.03 0.12
N ARG A 256 -9.72 12.40 1.20
CA ARG A 256 -11.18 12.62 1.19
C ARG A 256 -11.59 13.81 0.33
N ARG A 257 -10.90 14.95 0.46
CA ARG A 257 -11.21 16.19 -0.24
C ARG A 257 -11.02 16.06 -1.76
N PHE A 258 -9.99 15.35 -2.18
CA PHE A 258 -9.69 15.12 -3.59
C PHE A 258 -10.34 13.86 -4.15
N GLN A 259 -11.11 13.12 -3.33
CA GLN A 259 -11.77 11.88 -3.70
C GLN A 259 -10.75 10.90 -4.29
N ALA A 260 -9.66 10.67 -3.57
CA ALA A 260 -8.64 9.71 -3.98
C ALA A 260 -9.20 8.28 -3.92
N ASP A 261 -8.84 7.47 -4.91
CA ASP A 261 -9.19 6.05 -4.97
C ASP A 261 -8.10 5.17 -4.36
N VAL A 262 -6.86 5.68 -4.33
CA VAL A 262 -5.68 4.99 -3.78
C VAL A 262 -4.69 6.00 -3.22
N ILE A 263 -3.99 5.62 -2.14
CA ILE A 263 -2.85 6.37 -1.61
C ILE A 263 -1.58 5.57 -1.92
N VAL A 264 -0.62 6.19 -2.61
CA VAL A 264 0.66 5.56 -2.95
C VAL A 264 1.74 6.14 -2.07
N LEU A 265 2.46 5.29 -1.34
CA LEU A 265 3.45 5.66 -0.34
C LEU A 265 4.79 4.96 -0.63
N GLY A 266 5.88 5.70 -0.66
CA GLY A 266 7.21 5.13 -0.51
C GLY A 266 7.41 4.60 0.92
N THR A 267 7.99 3.42 1.06
CA THR A 267 8.31 2.82 2.36
C THR A 267 9.79 2.54 2.46
N HIS A 268 10.41 2.90 3.56
CA HIS A 268 11.83 2.57 3.79
C HIS A 268 11.99 1.06 3.90
N GLY A 269 12.96 0.51 3.16
CA GLY A 269 13.24 -0.93 3.08
C GLY A 269 13.75 -1.56 4.39
N LYS A 270 14.34 -2.74 4.26
CA LYS A 270 14.73 -3.71 5.31
C LYS A 270 15.51 -3.18 6.51
N THR A 271 16.20 -2.05 6.39
CA THR A 271 17.10 -1.52 7.45
C THR A 271 16.39 -0.68 8.51
N ALA A 272 15.13 -0.34 8.33
CA ALA A 272 14.41 0.58 9.22
C ALA A 272 13.11 0.01 9.80
N MET A 273 13.00 -1.33 9.95
CA MET A 273 11.75 -2.01 10.36
C MET A 273 11.15 -1.51 11.67
N ASP A 274 11.95 -1.37 12.72
CA ASP A 274 11.45 -0.85 14.01
C ASP A 274 11.08 0.64 13.91
N ALA A 275 11.82 1.40 13.10
CA ALA A 275 11.54 2.80 12.83
C ALA A 275 10.31 2.97 11.92
N PHE A 276 10.07 2.08 10.95
CA PHE A 276 8.89 2.09 10.10
C PHE A 276 7.60 1.95 10.93
N TRP A 277 7.59 1.04 11.91
CA TRP A 277 6.40 0.82 12.73
C TRP A 277 6.26 1.80 13.89
N SER A 278 7.34 2.25 14.51
CA SER A 278 7.30 3.09 15.71
C SER A 278 7.14 4.60 15.43
N GLY A 279 7.61 5.10 14.31
CA GLY A 279 7.58 6.54 13.94
C GLY A 279 6.85 6.88 12.65
N SER A 280 6.58 5.89 11.80
CA SER A 280 6.08 6.05 10.44
C SER A 280 4.66 6.62 10.37
N VAL A 281 4.42 7.36 9.29
CA VAL A 281 3.10 7.92 8.97
C VAL A 281 2.16 6.84 8.41
N THR A 282 2.67 5.84 7.71
CA THR A 282 1.90 4.79 7.03
C THR A 282 0.94 4.00 7.94
N PRO A 283 1.38 3.47 9.10
CA PRO A 283 0.46 2.79 10.02
C PRO A 283 -0.65 3.71 10.53
N LYS A 284 -0.33 5.00 10.77
CA LYS A 284 -1.32 5.98 11.22
C LYS A 284 -2.34 6.33 10.14
N ILE A 285 -1.92 6.36 8.86
CA ILE A 285 -2.84 6.52 7.72
C ILE A 285 -3.79 5.32 7.66
N ALA A 286 -3.25 4.10 7.72
CA ALA A 286 -4.03 2.87 7.62
C ALA A 286 -5.15 2.74 8.68
N THR A 287 -4.97 3.35 9.88
CA THR A 287 -6.04 3.39 10.90
C THR A 287 -7.09 4.46 10.66
N GLN A 288 -6.85 5.42 9.78
CA GLN A 288 -7.71 6.58 9.59
C GLN A 288 -8.42 6.58 8.24
N THR A 289 -8.08 5.63 7.36
CA THR A 289 -8.70 5.47 6.05
C THR A 289 -8.89 3.99 5.70
N HIS A 290 -9.89 3.72 4.87
CA HIS A 290 -10.14 2.41 4.27
C HIS A 290 -9.76 2.38 2.79
N LEU A 291 -9.19 3.47 2.29
CA LEU A 291 -8.69 3.51 0.92
C LEU A 291 -7.58 2.48 0.72
N PRO A 292 -7.49 1.88 -0.47
CA PRO A 292 -6.34 1.10 -0.87
C PRO A 292 -5.02 1.85 -0.63
N LEU A 293 -4.05 1.15 -0.04
CA LEU A 293 -2.70 1.68 0.17
C LEU A 293 -1.74 0.90 -0.71
N LEU A 294 -1.10 1.57 -1.66
CA LEU A 294 -0.01 0.99 -2.44
C LEU A 294 1.32 1.41 -1.82
N LEU A 295 1.99 0.45 -1.22
CA LEU A 295 3.26 0.63 -0.53
C LEU A 295 4.40 0.21 -1.44
N VAL A 296 5.30 1.14 -1.74
CA VAL A 296 6.40 0.94 -2.68
C VAL A 296 7.72 0.96 -1.91
N PRO A 297 8.49 -0.14 -1.90
CA PRO A 297 9.78 -0.18 -1.23
C PRO A 297 10.74 0.86 -1.81
N VAL A 298 11.38 1.63 -0.93
CA VAL A 298 12.51 2.50 -1.29
C VAL A 298 13.78 1.67 -1.18
N HIS A 299 14.53 1.58 -2.26
CA HIS A 299 15.82 0.92 -2.25
C HIS A 299 16.89 1.99 -1.97
N ASP A 300 17.63 1.83 -0.87
CA ASP A 300 18.84 2.61 -0.64
C ASP A 300 19.80 2.29 -1.76
N GLY A 301 20.14 3.29 -2.59
CA GLY A 301 21.03 3.19 -3.74
C GLY A 301 22.50 2.98 -3.34
#